data_6fa8a9f0bc4acf117508227ed4d6efba
#
_entry.id   6fa8a9f0bc4acf117508227ed4d6efba
#
_cell.length_a   1.000
_cell.length_b   1.000
_cell.length_c   1.000
_cell.angle_alpha   90.00
_cell.angle_beta   90.00
_cell.angle_gamma   90.00
#
_symmetry.space_group_name_H-M   'P 1'
#
loop_
_entity.id
_entity.type
_entity.pdbx_description
1 polymer ?
#
loop_
_entity_poly.entity_id
_entity_poly.type
_entity_poly.pdbx_seq_one_letter_code
_entity_poly.pdbx_strand_id
1 'polypeptide(L)'
;MWWRSHVEYQPAQAPPMTWASFSSLFMEKYIPRTSKDRRRDKFLSLEQGRMSVTAYEAKFHALSRYATQLCFSPQERIRRFVKGLRSDLQIPALQVSTAAKSFQEVVDFVIEVEGVKPDDFTMASTTKKFRKGGEFNGSYSRGQGSGGYPVRPIQSSLQTVVGGPP
;
A
#
# COMPACT_ATOMS: atom_id res chain seq x y z
N MET A 1 -30.73 -25.07 -29.31
CA MET A 1 -29.29 -24.89 -29.03
C MET A 1 -28.78 -23.74 -29.91
N TRP A 2 -28.43 -22.60 -29.30
CA TRP A 2 -28.08 -21.35 -29.98
C TRP A 2 -27.03 -21.45 -31.07
N TRP A 3 -25.96 -22.24 -30.87
CA TRP A 3 -24.91 -22.43 -31.87
C TRP A 3 -25.42 -23.03 -33.18
N ARG A 4 -26.27 -24.09 -33.12
CA ARG A 4 -26.85 -24.70 -34.33
C ARG A 4 -27.65 -23.68 -35.12
N SER A 5 -28.51 -22.92 -34.48
CA SER A 5 -29.29 -21.89 -35.15
C SER A 5 -28.37 -20.83 -35.78
N HIS A 6 -27.29 -20.45 -35.12
CA HIS A 6 -26.36 -19.45 -35.68
C HIS A 6 -25.64 -19.96 -36.94
N VAL A 7 -25.22 -21.23 -36.96
CA VAL A 7 -24.57 -21.83 -38.12
C VAL A 7 -25.57 -22.06 -39.27
N GLU A 8 -26.80 -22.46 -38.94
CA GLU A 8 -27.86 -22.74 -39.91
C GLU A 8 -28.38 -21.51 -40.66
N TYR A 9 -28.33 -20.33 -40.00
CA TYR A 9 -28.72 -19.07 -40.61
C TYR A 9 -27.56 -18.26 -41.22
N GLN A 10 -26.35 -18.84 -41.31
CA GLN A 10 -25.26 -18.18 -42.05
C GLN A 10 -25.47 -18.28 -43.55
N PRO A 11 -25.24 -17.17 -44.30
CA PRO A 11 -25.28 -17.23 -45.75
C PRO A 11 -24.23 -18.19 -46.29
N ALA A 12 -24.53 -18.91 -47.37
CA ALA A 12 -23.68 -19.92 -47.97
C ALA A 12 -22.26 -19.45 -48.36
N GLN A 13 -22.05 -18.12 -48.45
CA GLN A 13 -20.76 -17.49 -48.77
C GLN A 13 -20.09 -16.85 -47.55
N ALA A 14 -20.56 -17.13 -46.32
CA ALA A 14 -19.93 -16.58 -45.13
C ALA A 14 -18.51 -17.16 -44.95
N PRO A 15 -17.54 -16.33 -44.55
CA PRO A 15 -16.19 -16.81 -44.27
C PRO A 15 -16.21 -17.84 -43.14
N PRO A 16 -15.28 -18.83 -43.14
CA PRO A 16 -15.23 -19.80 -42.08
C PRO A 16 -15.10 -19.16 -40.72
N MET A 17 -15.88 -19.67 -39.77
CA MET A 17 -15.90 -19.16 -38.41
C MET A 17 -14.52 -19.36 -37.74
N THR A 18 -13.86 -18.26 -37.41
CA THR A 18 -12.62 -18.31 -36.64
C THR A 18 -12.93 -18.42 -35.14
N TRP A 19 -11.96 -18.90 -34.34
CA TRP A 19 -12.09 -18.89 -32.87
C TRP A 19 -12.34 -17.49 -32.30
N ALA A 20 -11.72 -16.48 -32.88
CA ALA A 20 -11.92 -15.09 -32.47
C ALA A 20 -13.37 -14.62 -32.69
N SER A 21 -13.93 -14.93 -33.89
CA SER A 21 -15.33 -14.60 -34.23
C SER A 21 -16.32 -15.34 -33.34
N PHE A 22 -16.09 -16.67 -33.13
CA PHE A 22 -16.91 -17.44 -32.21
C PHE A 22 -16.87 -16.90 -30.77
N SER A 23 -15.66 -16.64 -30.27
CA SER A 23 -15.48 -16.10 -28.92
C SER A 23 -16.19 -14.77 -28.73
N SER A 24 -16.13 -13.87 -29.71
CA SER A 24 -16.83 -12.59 -29.67
C SER A 24 -18.35 -12.76 -29.61
N LEU A 25 -18.92 -13.59 -30.47
CA LEU A 25 -20.36 -13.87 -30.51
C LEU A 25 -20.85 -14.56 -29.23
N PHE A 26 -20.05 -15.52 -28.74
CA PHE A 26 -20.36 -16.22 -27.49
C PHE A 26 -20.36 -15.27 -26.29
N MET A 27 -19.33 -14.41 -26.22
CA MET A 27 -19.21 -13.41 -25.16
C MET A 27 -20.33 -12.37 -25.23
N GLU A 28 -20.73 -11.96 -26.42
CA GLU A 28 -21.84 -11.03 -26.60
C GLU A 28 -23.17 -11.65 -26.17
N LYS A 29 -23.41 -12.89 -26.52
CA LYS A 29 -24.64 -13.62 -26.20
C LYS A 29 -24.78 -13.94 -24.71
N TYR A 30 -23.71 -14.43 -24.10
CA TYR A 30 -23.77 -14.99 -22.73
C TYR A 30 -23.23 -14.06 -21.64
N ILE A 31 -22.47 -13.02 -22.02
CA ILE A 31 -21.98 -12.01 -21.09
C ILE A 31 -22.49 -10.64 -21.53
N PRO A 32 -23.71 -10.26 -21.12
CA PRO A 32 -24.28 -8.96 -21.44
C PRO A 32 -23.35 -7.79 -21.05
N ARG A 33 -23.38 -6.72 -21.81
CA ARG A 33 -22.60 -5.48 -21.53
C ARG A 33 -22.78 -5.03 -20.09
N THR A 34 -24.01 -5.06 -19.60
CA THR A 34 -24.35 -4.71 -18.21
C THR A 34 -23.58 -5.55 -17.18
N SER A 35 -23.33 -6.84 -17.45
CA SER A 35 -22.53 -7.70 -16.58
C SER A 35 -21.05 -7.36 -16.62
N LYS A 36 -20.52 -6.94 -17.79
CA LYS A 36 -19.13 -6.48 -17.92
C LYS A 36 -18.96 -5.14 -17.20
N ASP A 37 -19.89 -4.20 -17.40
CA ASP A 37 -19.86 -2.89 -16.74
C ASP A 37 -19.94 -3.02 -15.23
N ARG A 38 -20.85 -3.85 -14.71
CA ARG A 38 -20.94 -4.13 -13.27
C ARG A 38 -19.64 -4.71 -12.69
N ARG A 39 -18.93 -5.56 -13.44
CA ARG A 39 -17.64 -6.11 -13.00
C ARG A 39 -16.52 -5.07 -13.06
N ARG A 40 -16.56 -4.20 -14.08
CA ARG A 40 -15.67 -3.04 -14.15
C ARG A 40 -15.89 -2.08 -12.97
N ASP A 41 -17.14 -1.79 -12.64
CA ASP A 41 -17.46 -0.92 -11.50
C ASP A 41 -17.02 -1.54 -10.17
N LYS A 42 -17.20 -2.87 -10.03
CA LYS A 42 -16.62 -3.61 -8.87
C LYS A 42 -15.10 -3.52 -8.82
N PHE A 43 -14.41 -3.52 -9.96
CA PHE A 43 -12.97 -3.32 -10.00
C PHE A 43 -12.59 -1.89 -9.60
N LEU A 44 -13.35 -0.91 -10.03
CA LEU A 44 -13.11 0.50 -9.67
C LEU A 44 -13.22 0.77 -8.17
N SER A 45 -14.15 0.10 -7.51
CA SER A 45 -14.40 0.20 -6.06
C SER A 45 -13.72 -0.89 -5.23
N LEU A 46 -12.82 -1.68 -5.85
CA LEU A 46 -12.17 -2.79 -5.16
C LEU A 46 -11.14 -2.27 -4.15
N GLU A 47 -11.36 -2.60 -2.89
CA GLU A 47 -10.44 -2.35 -1.77
C GLU A 47 -10.21 -3.64 -0.99
N GLN A 48 -9.04 -3.77 -0.39
CA GLN A 48 -8.68 -4.92 0.44
C GLN A 48 -9.62 -5.06 1.65
N GLY A 49 -9.90 -3.97 2.33
CA GLY A 49 -10.72 -4.00 3.53
C GLY A 49 -10.20 -5.00 4.57
N ARG A 50 -11.05 -5.96 4.96
CA ARG A 50 -10.70 -7.03 5.93
C ARG A 50 -10.14 -8.29 5.28
N MET A 51 -9.97 -8.32 3.98
CA MET A 51 -9.43 -9.49 3.27
C MET A 51 -7.93 -9.59 3.48
N SER A 52 -7.39 -10.81 3.41
CA SER A 52 -5.95 -11.02 3.25
C SER A 52 -5.47 -10.48 1.90
N VAL A 53 -4.19 -10.15 1.81
CA VAL A 53 -3.58 -9.72 0.55
C VAL A 53 -3.79 -10.75 -0.55
N THR A 54 -3.65 -12.04 -0.25
CA THR A 54 -3.88 -13.13 -1.20
C THR A 54 -5.33 -13.14 -1.72
N ALA A 55 -6.33 -12.96 -0.85
CA ALA A 55 -7.73 -12.90 -1.26
C ALA A 55 -8.05 -11.65 -2.06
N TYR A 56 -7.43 -10.52 -1.73
CA TYR A 56 -7.53 -9.27 -2.46
C TYR A 56 -6.90 -9.40 -3.86
N GLU A 57 -5.70 -9.96 -3.96
CA GLU A 57 -5.00 -10.22 -5.22
C GLU A 57 -5.85 -11.10 -6.16
N ALA A 58 -6.40 -12.20 -5.67
CA ALA A 58 -7.25 -13.08 -6.46
C ALA A 58 -8.47 -12.34 -7.05
N LYS A 59 -9.14 -11.48 -6.24
CA LYS A 59 -10.25 -10.65 -6.71
C LYS A 59 -9.79 -9.58 -7.71
N PHE A 60 -8.66 -8.94 -7.44
CA PHE A 60 -8.05 -7.96 -8.33
C PHE A 60 -7.75 -8.58 -9.69
N HIS A 61 -7.12 -9.76 -9.72
CA HIS A 61 -6.83 -10.50 -10.94
C HIS A 61 -8.11 -10.88 -11.70
N ALA A 62 -9.12 -11.42 -11.00
CA ALA A 62 -10.39 -11.84 -11.61
C ALA A 62 -11.16 -10.67 -12.23
N LEU A 63 -11.10 -9.48 -11.62
CA LEU A 63 -11.84 -8.29 -12.07
C LEU A 63 -11.05 -7.45 -13.10
N SER A 64 -9.72 -7.42 -13.03
CA SER A 64 -8.87 -6.61 -13.92
C SER A 64 -9.07 -6.93 -15.41
N ARG A 65 -9.44 -8.17 -15.74
CA ARG A 65 -9.75 -8.59 -17.11
C ARG A 65 -10.94 -7.86 -17.74
N TYR A 66 -11.81 -7.27 -16.91
CA TYR A 66 -12.96 -6.48 -17.37
C TYR A 66 -12.66 -4.98 -17.42
N ALA A 67 -11.48 -4.58 -17.00
CA ALA A 67 -11.01 -3.20 -16.90
C ALA A 67 -9.62 -3.03 -17.55
N THR A 68 -9.40 -3.66 -18.69
CA THR A 68 -8.11 -3.68 -19.40
C THR A 68 -7.57 -2.28 -19.71
N GLN A 69 -8.45 -1.32 -20.00
CA GLN A 69 -8.08 0.08 -20.24
C GLN A 69 -7.45 0.77 -19.02
N LEU A 70 -7.74 0.26 -17.80
CA LEU A 70 -7.23 0.82 -16.55
C LEU A 70 -5.95 0.14 -16.06
N CYS A 71 -5.62 -1.00 -16.64
CA CYS A 71 -4.46 -1.82 -16.28
C CYS A 71 -3.64 -2.22 -17.51
N PHE A 72 -3.57 -1.33 -18.51
CA PHE A 72 -2.92 -1.67 -19.77
C PHE A 72 -1.39 -1.74 -19.64
N SER A 73 -0.79 -1.01 -18.69
CA SER A 73 0.63 -1.10 -18.39
C SER A 73 0.88 -1.81 -17.04
N PRO A 74 2.05 -2.49 -16.90
CA PRO A 74 2.44 -3.10 -15.63
C PRO A 74 2.46 -2.10 -14.48
N GLN A 75 2.92 -0.87 -14.72
CA GLN A 75 2.99 0.18 -13.71
C GLN A 75 1.60 0.65 -13.25
N GLU A 76 0.66 0.84 -14.19
CA GLU A 76 -0.71 1.18 -13.84
C GLU A 76 -1.40 0.07 -13.04
N ARG A 77 -1.12 -1.18 -13.37
CA ARG A 77 -1.60 -2.34 -12.62
C ARG A 77 -1.09 -2.34 -11.19
N ILE A 78 0.22 -2.10 -10.99
CA ILE A 78 0.85 -2.01 -9.67
C ILE A 78 0.25 -0.84 -8.88
N ARG A 79 0.21 0.35 -9.49
CA ARG A 79 -0.35 1.55 -8.85
C ARG A 79 -1.79 1.32 -8.37
N ARG A 80 -2.61 0.68 -9.21
CA ARG A 80 -4.00 0.39 -8.89
C ARG A 80 -4.13 -0.61 -7.75
N PHE A 81 -3.30 -1.65 -7.76
CA PHE A 81 -3.24 -2.65 -6.70
C PHE A 81 -2.87 -2.01 -5.36
N VAL A 82 -1.78 -1.24 -5.33
CA VAL A 82 -1.30 -0.56 -4.13
C VAL A 82 -2.34 0.41 -3.57
N LYS A 83 -3.02 1.16 -4.44
CA LYS A 83 -4.08 2.10 -4.02
C LYS A 83 -5.23 1.43 -3.28
N GLY A 84 -5.56 0.19 -3.61
CA GLY A 84 -6.66 -0.54 -2.97
C GLY A 84 -6.25 -1.35 -1.74
N LEU A 85 -4.97 -1.37 -1.36
CA LEU A 85 -4.51 -2.01 -0.12
C LEU A 85 -4.96 -1.23 1.12
N ARG A 86 -4.94 -1.88 2.27
CA ARG A 86 -5.11 -1.21 3.57
C ARG A 86 -3.98 -0.19 3.78
N SER A 87 -4.27 0.85 4.55
CA SER A 87 -3.34 1.97 4.80
C SER A 87 -2.02 1.55 5.42
N ASP A 88 -2.02 0.53 6.28
CA ASP A 88 -0.81 -0.04 6.90
C ASP A 88 0.12 -0.71 5.88
N LEU A 89 -0.44 -1.28 4.80
CA LEU A 89 0.31 -1.94 3.74
C LEU A 89 0.63 -1.01 2.55
N GLN A 90 -0.07 0.11 2.41
CA GLN A 90 0.14 1.02 1.27
C GLN A 90 1.54 1.64 1.25
N ILE A 91 2.03 2.10 2.42
CA ILE A 91 3.33 2.78 2.51
C ILE A 91 4.47 1.84 2.13
N PRO A 92 4.61 0.63 2.73
CA PRO A 92 5.65 -0.31 2.32
C PRO A 92 5.50 -0.77 0.87
N ALA A 93 4.27 -0.98 0.39
CA ALA A 93 4.02 -1.35 -1.00
C ALA A 93 4.45 -0.26 -1.99
N LEU A 94 4.22 1.02 -1.68
CA LEU A 94 4.68 2.15 -2.50
C LEU A 94 6.21 2.20 -2.60
N GLN A 95 6.92 1.96 -1.50
CA GLN A 95 8.38 1.96 -1.48
C GLN A 95 8.96 0.91 -2.42
N VAL A 96 8.41 -0.31 -2.37
CA VAL A 96 8.87 -1.41 -3.25
C VAL A 96 8.40 -1.21 -4.69
N SER A 97 7.22 -0.66 -4.91
CA SER A 97 6.64 -0.49 -6.26
C SER A 97 7.49 0.37 -7.19
N THR A 98 8.34 1.26 -6.65
CA THR A 98 9.26 2.11 -7.44
C THR A 98 10.45 1.32 -7.98
N ALA A 99 10.89 0.28 -7.28
CA ALA A 99 12.03 -0.55 -7.65
C ALA A 99 11.62 -1.90 -8.27
N ALA A 100 10.36 -2.31 -8.08
CA ALA A 100 9.86 -3.61 -8.53
C ALA A 100 9.84 -3.70 -10.05
N LYS A 101 10.33 -4.82 -10.56
CA LYS A 101 10.34 -5.15 -11.99
C LYS A 101 9.05 -5.80 -12.45
N SER A 102 8.30 -6.37 -11.53
CA SER A 102 7.07 -7.10 -11.84
C SER A 102 5.96 -6.85 -10.80
N PHE A 103 4.72 -7.08 -11.23
CA PHE A 103 3.56 -7.04 -10.33
C PHE A 103 3.67 -8.09 -9.23
N GLN A 104 4.20 -9.28 -9.55
CA GLN A 104 4.31 -10.37 -8.59
C GLN A 104 5.27 -10.04 -7.44
N GLU A 105 6.39 -9.39 -7.72
CA GLU A 105 7.32 -8.94 -6.66
C GLU A 105 6.65 -8.03 -5.62
N VAL A 106 5.76 -7.14 -6.07
CA VAL A 106 5.01 -6.27 -5.15
C VAL A 106 4.02 -7.08 -4.32
N VAL A 107 3.32 -8.03 -4.94
CA VAL A 107 2.35 -8.90 -4.25
C VAL A 107 3.04 -9.74 -3.19
N ASP A 108 4.13 -10.42 -3.54
CA ASP A 108 4.89 -11.29 -2.64
C ASP A 108 5.42 -10.51 -1.45
N PHE A 109 5.99 -9.34 -1.69
CA PHE A 109 6.45 -8.45 -0.62
C PHE A 109 5.32 -8.02 0.32
N VAL A 110 4.16 -7.65 -0.22
CA VAL A 110 3.02 -7.21 0.61
C VAL A 110 2.44 -8.38 1.43
N ILE A 111 2.46 -9.61 0.89
CA ILE A 111 2.08 -10.82 1.63
C ILE A 111 3.03 -11.04 2.81
N GLU A 112 4.33 -10.88 2.59
CA GLU A 112 5.36 -10.98 3.65
C GLU A 112 5.10 -9.95 4.75
N VAL A 113 4.89 -8.69 4.38
CA VAL A 113 4.57 -7.60 5.33
C VAL A 113 3.27 -7.87 6.09
N GLU A 114 2.23 -8.40 5.44
CA GLU A 114 0.96 -8.77 6.10
C GLU A 114 1.17 -9.88 7.14
N GLY A 115 2.10 -10.80 6.88
CA GLY A 115 2.45 -11.91 7.80
C GLY A 115 3.22 -11.47 9.04
N VAL A 116 3.89 -10.32 8.99
CA VAL A 116 4.62 -9.76 10.14
C VAL A 116 3.61 -9.08 11.08
N LYS A 117 3.47 -9.62 12.29
CA LYS A 117 2.60 -9.01 13.30
C LYS A 117 3.13 -7.63 13.68
N PRO A 118 2.25 -6.64 13.92
CA PRO A 118 2.66 -5.30 14.33
C PRO A 118 3.52 -5.27 15.60
N ASP A 119 3.43 -6.28 16.45
CA ASP A 119 4.25 -6.42 17.67
C ASP A 119 5.73 -6.65 17.35
N ASP A 120 6.07 -7.24 16.22
CA ASP A 120 7.47 -7.45 15.81
C ASP A 120 8.12 -6.18 15.24
N PHE A 121 7.34 -5.26 14.68
CA PHE A 121 7.84 -3.99 14.16
C PHE A 121 8.22 -3.00 15.28
N THR A 122 7.58 -3.08 16.44
CA THR A 122 7.88 -2.19 17.57
C THR A 122 9.15 -2.57 18.31
N MET A 123 9.67 -3.79 18.13
CA MET A 123 10.91 -4.24 18.79
C MET A 123 12.19 -3.88 18.04
N ALA A 124 12.12 -3.54 16.75
CA ALA A 124 13.33 -3.22 15.97
C ALA A 124 13.72 -1.73 16.01
N SER A 125 12.87 -0.85 16.48
CA SER A 125 13.12 0.60 16.44
C SER A 125 13.25 1.30 17.78
N THR A 126 13.34 0.57 18.89
CA THR A 126 13.67 1.26 20.15
C THR A 126 14.23 0.26 21.15
N THR A 127 15.40 0.45 21.48
CA THR A 127 15.91 0.81 22.80
C THR A 127 17.34 0.36 22.88
N LYS A 128 18.24 1.20 22.43
CA LYS A 128 19.39 1.39 23.29
C LYS A 128 18.86 2.03 24.57
N LYS A 129 18.27 1.20 25.42
CA LYS A 129 18.05 1.54 26.81
C LYS A 129 19.44 1.74 27.37
N PHE A 130 19.81 2.98 27.59
CA PHE A 130 20.92 3.34 28.44
C PHE A 130 20.72 2.58 29.75
N ARG A 131 21.43 1.48 29.92
CA ARG A 131 21.64 0.89 31.22
C ARG A 131 22.45 1.91 31.99
N LYS A 132 21.79 2.70 32.82
CA LYS A 132 22.39 3.43 33.90
C LYS A 132 22.95 2.38 34.85
N GLY A 133 24.22 2.12 34.66
CA GLY A 133 24.95 1.15 35.42
C GLY A 133 25.14 1.62 36.85
N GLY A 134 25.12 0.65 37.75
CA GLY A 134 25.94 0.63 38.91
C GLY A 134 25.50 1.46 40.07
N GLU A 135 24.65 0.86 40.85
CA GLU A 135 24.66 1.02 42.31
C GLU A 135 26.07 0.73 42.85
N PHE A 136 26.79 1.78 43.20
CA PHE A 136 28.01 1.67 43.98
C PHE A 136 27.63 1.95 45.45
N ASN A 137 27.40 0.85 46.18
CA ASN A 137 27.28 0.87 47.64
C ASN A 137 28.66 1.08 48.21
N GLY A 138 28.91 2.29 48.73
CA GLY A 138 30.11 2.69 49.43
C GLY A 138 29.76 3.55 50.63
N SER A 139 29.46 2.89 51.72
CA SER A 139 29.41 3.44 53.08
C SER A 139 30.75 4.05 53.44
N TYR A 140 30.83 5.36 53.74
CA TYR A 140 31.70 5.93 54.72
C TYR A 140 31.16 7.26 55.27
N SER A 141 31.12 7.27 56.55
CA SER A 141 30.86 8.13 57.64
C SER A 141 31.53 9.53 57.58
N ARG A 142 30.76 10.53 58.09
CA ARG A 142 31.18 11.63 58.97
C ARG A 142 31.95 12.78 58.37
N GLY A 143 31.37 13.99 58.51
CA GLY A 143 32.11 15.23 58.41
C GLY A 143 31.18 16.47 58.36
N GLN A 144 30.98 17.05 59.51
CA GLN A 144 30.28 18.27 59.87
C GLN A 144 30.97 19.52 59.30
N GLY A 145 30.22 20.56 58.86
CA GLY A 145 30.76 21.91 58.60
C GLY A 145 29.85 22.73 57.65
N SER A 146 28.95 23.44 58.21
CA SER A 146 28.82 24.91 58.34
C SER A 146 29.05 25.77 57.07
N GLY A 147 28.01 26.48 56.67
CA GLY A 147 28.08 27.93 56.33
C GLY A 147 27.99 28.34 54.88
N GLY A 148 26.98 29.17 54.57
CA GLY A 148 27.23 30.33 53.74
C GLY A 148 26.39 30.51 52.47
N TYR A 149 25.27 31.14 52.59
CA TYR A 149 24.57 32.21 51.84
C TYR A 149 24.45 32.16 50.28
N PRO A 150 23.34 32.70 49.80
CA PRO A 150 22.90 32.67 48.40
C PRO A 150 23.37 33.92 47.65
N VAL A 151 23.64 33.79 46.38
CA VAL A 151 23.84 34.94 45.48
C VAL A 151 22.81 34.91 44.37
N ARG A 152 22.21 36.07 44.22
CA ARG A 152 21.10 36.49 43.35
C ARG A 152 21.50 36.48 41.85
N PRO A 153 20.49 36.47 40.95
CA PRO A 153 20.71 36.54 39.49
C PRO A 153 20.88 38.00 39.05
N ILE A 154 21.70 38.21 38.06
CA ILE A 154 21.87 39.51 37.39
C ILE A 154 21.10 39.46 36.07
N GLN A 155 20.13 40.36 35.97
CA GLN A 155 19.53 40.83 34.73
C GLN A 155 20.44 41.89 34.09
N SER A 156 20.56 41.85 32.76
CA SER A 156 20.88 43.01 31.92
C SER A 156 20.35 42.69 30.52
N SER A 157 19.25 43.23 30.13
CA SER A 157 18.91 44.54 29.52
C SER A 157 19.55 44.74 28.12
N LEU A 158 18.64 44.66 27.16
CA LEU A 158 18.42 45.52 25.99
C LEU A 158 19.57 46.39 25.47
N GLN A 159 19.86 46.25 24.21
CA GLN A 159 20.08 47.45 23.37
C GLN A 159 19.66 47.20 21.90
N THR A 160 18.64 47.92 21.52
CA THR A 160 18.15 48.28 20.21
C THR A 160 19.15 49.19 19.52
N VAL A 161 19.50 48.95 18.28
CA VAL A 161 20.05 49.97 17.40
C VAL A 161 19.31 49.97 16.07
N VAL A 162 18.62 51.07 15.85
CA VAL A 162 17.96 51.53 14.64
C VAL A 162 19.03 52.16 13.74
N GLY A 163 18.96 51.93 12.44
CA GLY A 163 19.72 52.68 11.46
C GLY A 163 19.19 52.38 10.07
N GLY A 164 18.39 53.28 9.52
CA GLY A 164 17.84 53.24 8.18
C GLY A 164 18.70 54.03 7.16
N PRO A 165 18.19 54.24 5.95
CA PRO A 165 18.91 54.26 4.71
C PRO A 165 19.42 55.66 4.25
N PRO A 166 20.02 55.76 3.10
CA PRO A 166 19.32 56.13 1.85
C PRO A 166 19.48 55.16 0.69
#